data_a5dd270bf3c3cf1ced30ee7dd4497c59
#
_entry.id   a5dd270bf3c3cf1ced30ee7dd4497c59
#
_cell.length_a   1.000
_cell.length_b   1.000
_cell.length_c   1.000
_cell.angle_alpha   90.00
_cell.angle_beta   90.00
_cell.angle_gamma   90.00
#
_symmetry.space_group_name_H-M   'P 1'
#
loop_
_entity.id
_entity.type
_entity.pdbx_description
1 polymer ?
#
loop_
_entity_poly.entity_id
_entity_poly.type
_entity_poly.pdbx_seq_one_letter_code
_entity_poly.pdbx_strand_id
1 'polypeptide(L)'
;MACAMRSTRVILSFSLALLSGNAAAEWAAVGGDNTIYSAFADKATIRRNGTLVRMSGLYDFRRQDFTPEGKGLYSTVVLREYDCEGRRVRLLSSIDFSGRMGAGEPVDSSTRTGRWESIVAGAIDELYWNAACGAK
;
A
#
# COMPACT_ATOMS: atom_id res chain seq x y z
N MET A 1 1.44 33.95 67.24
CA MET A 1 2.38 33.27 66.32
C MET A 1 1.57 32.49 65.31
N ALA A 2 1.48 32.95 64.05
CA ALA A 2 0.74 32.26 63.01
C ALA A 2 1.74 31.41 62.22
N CYS A 3 1.59 30.08 62.25
CA CYS A 3 2.31 29.14 61.38
C CYS A 3 1.66 29.15 60.03
N ALA A 4 2.31 29.76 59.04
CA ALA A 4 1.86 29.70 57.67
C ALA A 4 2.30 28.35 57.04
N MET A 5 1.37 27.43 56.92
CA MET A 5 1.58 26.21 56.09
C MET A 5 1.52 26.60 54.62
N ARG A 6 2.70 26.62 53.98
CA ARG A 6 2.79 26.72 52.51
C ARG A 6 2.43 25.38 51.89
N SER A 7 1.26 25.29 51.30
CA SER A 7 0.85 24.17 50.44
C SER A 7 1.62 24.25 49.13
N THR A 8 2.61 23.40 48.96
CA THR A 8 3.28 23.21 47.68
C THR A 8 2.39 22.34 46.80
N ARG A 9 1.71 22.99 45.86
CA ARG A 9 0.97 22.25 44.80
C ARG A 9 1.98 21.72 43.79
N VAL A 10 2.21 20.40 43.81
CA VAL A 10 2.94 19.70 42.78
C VAL A 10 2.00 19.56 41.59
N ILE A 11 2.28 20.32 40.52
CA ILE A 11 1.58 20.17 39.25
C ILE A 11 2.28 19.04 38.52
N LEU A 12 1.65 17.85 38.47
CA LEU A 12 2.08 16.73 37.68
C LEU A 12 1.70 17.02 36.21
N SER A 13 2.65 17.53 35.44
CA SER A 13 2.50 17.69 33.98
C SER A 13 2.55 16.32 33.33
N PHE A 14 1.39 15.80 32.97
CA PHE A 14 1.28 14.60 32.14
C PHE A 14 1.66 14.99 30.67
N SER A 15 2.91 14.77 30.31
CA SER A 15 3.33 14.87 28.90
C SER A 15 2.74 13.69 28.14
N LEU A 16 1.66 13.94 27.40
CA LEU A 16 1.10 12.98 26.46
C LEU A 16 2.06 12.91 25.27
N ALA A 17 2.97 11.94 25.28
CA ALA A 17 3.80 11.64 24.11
C ALA A 17 2.88 11.09 23.03
N LEU A 18 2.54 11.91 22.03
CA LEU A 18 1.91 11.48 20.79
C LEU A 18 2.93 10.62 20.05
N LEU A 19 2.85 9.32 20.20
CA LEU A 19 3.51 8.36 19.35
C LEU A 19 2.88 8.48 17.96
N SER A 20 3.40 9.38 17.12
CA SER A 20 3.11 9.42 15.70
C SER A 20 3.74 8.17 15.09
N GLY A 21 3.07 7.04 15.19
CA GLY A 21 3.45 5.83 14.46
C GLY A 21 3.26 6.10 12.98
N ASN A 22 4.34 6.28 12.24
CA ASN A 22 4.29 6.16 10.79
C ASN A 22 3.86 4.73 10.50
N ALA A 23 2.62 4.56 10.02
CA ALA A 23 2.16 3.28 9.52
C ALA A 23 2.93 3.00 8.23
N ALA A 24 4.06 2.28 8.34
CA ALA A 24 4.74 1.74 7.17
C ALA A 24 3.84 0.70 6.52
N ALA A 25 3.79 0.66 5.17
CA ALA A 25 3.07 -0.37 4.43
C ALA A 25 3.61 -1.75 4.80
N GLU A 26 2.72 -2.69 5.11
CA GLU A 26 3.06 -4.08 5.39
C GLU A 26 2.88 -4.90 4.12
N TRP A 27 3.93 -5.03 3.34
CA TRP A 27 3.94 -5.80 2.11
C TRP A 27 4.03 -7.29 2.38
N ALA A 28 2.96 -8.01 2.07
CA ALA A 28 2.90 -9.46 2.12
C ALA A 28 3.01 -10.04 0.71
N ALA A 29 3.88 -11.03 0.51
CA ALA A 29 3.98 -11.71 -0.78
C ALA A 29 2.64 -12.35 -1.16
N VAL A 30 2.20 -12.13 -2.40
CA VAL A 30 0.97 -12.75 -2.92
C VAL A 30 1.24 -14.08 -3.62
N GLY A 31 2.50 -14.47 -3.74
CA GLY A 31 2.95 -15.60 -4.55
C GLY A 31 3.27 -15.17 -6.00
N GLY A 32 3.62 -16.12 -6.85
CA GLY A 32 3.91 -15.80 -8.25
C GLY A 32 5.24 -15.09 -8.45
N ASP A 33 6.23 -15.46 -7.66
CA ASP A 33 7.60 -14.98 -7.84
C ASP A 33 8.13 -15.44 -9.21
N ASN A 34 8.67 -14.50 -9.98
CA ASN A 34 9.20 -14.77 -11.31
C ASN A 34 10.54 -14.05 -11.54
N THR A 35 11.09 -14.19 -12.76
CA THR A 35 12.41 -13.62 -13.10
C THR A 35 12.38 -12.11 -13.35
N ILE A 36 11.21 -11.48 -13.41
CA ILE A 36 11.04 -10.06 -13.71
C ILE A 36 10.77 -9.27 -12.43
N TYR A 37 9.87 -9.74 -11.59
CA TYR A 37 9.47 -9.05 -10.37
C TYR A 37 9.02 -10.02 -9.27
N SER A 38 9.00 -9.51 -8.04
CA SER A 38 8.25 -10.08 -6.92
C SER A 38 7.01 -9.23 -6.66
N ALA A 39 5.89 -9.87 -6.33
CA ALA A 39 4.61 -9.22 -6.16
C ALA A 39 4.11 -9.30 -4.72
N PHE A 40 3.61 -8.19 -4.23
CA PHE A 40 3.17 -8.02 -2.84
C PHE A 40 1.82 -7.30 -2.78
N ALA A 41 1.09 -7.51 -1.70
CA ALA A 41 -0.13 -6.78 -1.37
C ALA A 41 -0.05 -6.20 0.04
N ASP A 42 -0.65 -5.03 0.23
CA ASP A 42 -0.88 -4.48 1.56
C ASP A 42 -2.35 -4.68 1.95
N LYS A 43 -2.62 -5.73 2.71
CA LYS A 43 -3.97 -6.09 3.13
C LYS A 43 -4.60 -5.06 4.08
N ALA A 44 -3.79 -4.24 4.75
CA ALA A 44 -4.29 -3.15 5.60
C ALA A 44 -4.96 -2.03 4.79
N THR A 45 -4.67 -1.95 3.48
CA THR A 45 -5.28 -0.97 2.57
C THR A 45 -6.62 -1.41 2.01
N ILE A 46 -7.07 -2.63 2.30
CA ILE A 46 -8.34 -3.15 1.79
C ILE A 46 -9.50 -2.26 2.24
N ARG A 47 -10.28 -1.81 1.25
CA ARG A 47 -11.51 -1.04 1.45
C ARG A 47 -12.60 -1.66 0.59
N ARG A 48 -13.66 -2.09 1.26
CA ARG A 48 -14.78 -2.77 0.64
C ARG A 48 -15.95 -1.81 0.45
N ASN A 49 -16.55 -1.82 -0.74
CA ASN A 49 -17.78 -1.11 -1.06
C ASN A 49 -18.68 -2.06 -1.88
N GLY A 50 -19.59 -2.75 -1.18
CA GLY A 50 -20.40 -3.80 -1.82
C GLY A 50 -19.53 -4.95 -2.33
N THR A 51 -19.65 -5.27 -3.61
CA THR A 51 -18.87 -6.31 -4.28
C THR A 51 -17.51 -5.82 -4.80
N LEU A 52 -17.24 -4.52 -4.69
CA LEU A 52 -15.98 -3.91 -5.10
C LEU A 52 -15.03 -3.79 -3.92
N VAL A 53 -13.77 -4.12 -4.14
CA VAL A 53 -12.70 -4.04 -3.13
C VAL A 53 -11.50 -3.32 -3.71
N ARG A 54 -10.99 -2.32 -2.99
CA ARG A 54 -9.73 -1.65 -3.32
C ARG A 54 -8.61 -2.21 -2.46
N MET A 55 -7.45 -2.36 -3.06
CA MET A 55 -6.24 -2.82 -2.36
C MET A 55 -5.00 -2.32 -3.08
N SER A 56 -4.00 -1.92 -2.29
CA SER A 56 -2.67 -1.58 -2.81
C SER A 56 -1.85 -2.84 -3.07
N GLY A 57 -1.14 -2.83 -4.18
CA GLY A 57 -0.18 -3.85 -4.56
C GLY A 57 1.17 -3.22 -4.89
N LEU A 58 2.20 -4.04 -4.88
CA LEU A 58 3.56 -3.63 -5.20
C LEU A 58 4.19 -4.64 -6.15
N TYR A 59 4.88 -4.13 -7.15
CA TYR A 59 5.80 -4.88 -7.99
C TYR A 59 7.22 -4.41 -7.68
N ASP A 60 8.05 -5.33 -7.22
CA ASP A 60 9.47 -5.07 -6.93
C ASP A 60 10.30 -5.73 -8.04
N PHE A 61 10.90 -4.93 -8.92
CA PHE A 61 11.57 -5.42 -10.10
C PHE A 61 12.96 -5.97 -9.77
N ARG A 62 13.32 -7.08 -10.36
CA ARG A 62 14.63 -7.71 -10.16
C ARG A 62 15.77 -6.93 -10.82
N ARG A 63 15.45 -6.22 -11.90
CA ARG A 63 16.36 -5.31 -12.59
C ARG A 63 15.70 -3.95 -12.70
N GLN A 64 16.53 -2.92 -12.85
CA GLN A 64 16.03 -1.58 -13.11
C GLN A 64 15.15 -1.57 -14.37
N ASP A 65 13.97 -1.00 -14.25
CA ASP A 65 13.10 -0.69 -15.35
C ASP A 65 13.12 0.83 -15.59
N PHE A 66 12.48 1.30 -16.65
CA PHE A 66 12.54 2.70 -17.05
C PHE A 66 11.14 3.22 -17.41
N THR A 67 10.88 4.48 -17.05
CA THR A 67 9.71 5.20 -17.53
C THR A 67 9.86 5.51 -19.01
N PRO A 68 8.78 5.89 -19.74
CA PRO A 68 8.87 6.32 -21.14
C PRO A 68 9.88 7.46 -21.37
N GLU A 69 10.09 8.32 -20.35
CA GLU A 69 11.06 9.43 -20.39
C GLU A 69 12.48 9.00 -20.00
N GLY A 70 12.71 7.71 -19.76
CA GLY A 70 14.04 7.17 -19.44
C GLY A 70 14.47 7.28 -17.99
N LYS A 71 13.55 7.57 -17.07
CA LYS A 71 13.85 7.58 -15.62
C LYS A 71 13.86 6.16 -15.08
N GLY A 72 14.92 5.81 -14.34
CA GLY A 72 15.06 4.50 -13.74
C GLY A 72 14.13 4.29 -12.55
N LEU A 73 13.52 3.11 -12.47
CA LEU A 73 12.67 2.68 -11.36
C LEU A 73 13.00 1.24 -10.96
N TYR A 74 12.74 0.90 -9.69
CA TYR A 74 12.90 -0.46 -9.16
C TYR A 74 11.62 -1.03 -8.58
N SER A 75 10.60 -0.20 -8.36
CA SER A 75 9.31 -0.69 -7.88
C SER A 75 8.16 0.19 -8.33
N THR A 76 6.98 -0.41 -8.41
CA THR A 76 5.72 0.29 -8.71
C THR A 76 4.68 -0.08 -7.67
N VAL A 77 4.11 0.93 -7.03
CA VAL A 77 2.94 0.77 -6.17
C VAL A 77 1.69 1.07 -6.97
N VAL A 78 0.74 0.15 -6.94
CA VAL A 78 -0.54 0.28 -7.64
C VAL A 78 -1.70 0.28 -6.66
N LEU A 79 -2.74 1.07 -6.94
CA LEU A 79 -4.04 0.92 -6.31
C LEU A 79 -4.99 0.34 -7.35
N ARG A 80 -5.60 -0.80 -7.03
CA ARG A 80 -6.55 -1.48 -7.91
C ARG A 80 -7.88 -1.68 -7.24
N GLU A 81 -8.92 -1.75 -8.05
CA GLU A 81 -10.25 -2.12 -7.65
C GLU A 81 -10.62 -3.47 -8.25
N TYR A 82 -11.07 -4.36 -7.41
CA TYR A 82 -11.44 -5.74 -7.74
C TYR A 82 -12.96 -5.90 -7.63
N ASP A 83 -13.56 -6.44 -8.67
CA ASP A 83 -14.95 -6.88 -8.64
C ASP A 83 -15.00 -8.35 -8.25
N CYS A 84 -15.34 -8.63 -7.00
CA CYS A 84 -15.31 -9.97 -6.44
C CYS A 84 -16.40 -10.88 -7.02
N GLU A 85 -17.52 -10.32 -7.45
CA GLU A 85 -18.60 -11.06 -8.08
C GLU A 85 -18.35 -11.25 -9.59
N GLY A 86 -17.95 -10.19 -10.28
CA GLY A 86 -17.72 -10.20 -11.71
C GLY A 86 -16.37 -10.75 -12.16
N ARG A 87 -15.47 -11.10 -11.22
CA ARG A 87 -14.10 -11.59 -11.50
C ARG A 87 -13.35 -10.70 -12.49
N ARG A 88 -13.21 -9.45 -12.16
CA ARG A 88 -12.49 -8.46 -12.97
C ARG A 88 -11.76 -7.45 -12.08
N VAL A 89 -10.81 -6.76 -12.67
CA VAL A 89 -9.95 -5.79 -12.01
C VAL A 89 -9.76 -4.57 -12.89
N ARG A 90 -9.55 -3.40 -12.27
CA ARG A 90 -9.08 -2.19 -12.95
C ARG A 90 -8.05 -1.46 -12.11
N LEU A 91 -7.11 -0.81 -12.80
CA LEU A 91 -6.14 0.07 -12.19
C LEU A 91 -6.81 1.41 -11.84
N LEU A 92 -6.60 1.91 -10.64
CA LEU A 92 -7.04 3.26 -10.23
C LEU A 92 -5.89 4.26 -10.23
N SER A 93 -4.72 3.86 -9.74
CA SER A 93 -3.53 4.71 -9.73
C SER A 93 -2.26 3.87 -9.67
N SER A 94 -1.16 4.48 -10.06
CA SER A 94 0.18 3.91 -9.94
C SER A 94 1.21 4.97 -9.61
N ILE A 95 2.24 4.56 -8.89
CA ILE A 95 3.42 5.38 -8.59
C ILE A 95 4.65 4.51 -8.80
N ASP A 96 5.55 4.98 -9.66
CA ASP A 96 6.85 4.38 -9.88
C ASP A 96 7.88 5.00 -8.96
N PHE A 97 8.70 4.16 -8.31
CA PHE A 97 9.71 4.58 -7.36
C PHE A 97 11.12 4.23 -7.84
N SER A 98 12.07 5.13 -7.56
CA SER A 98 13.48 4.92 -7.88
C SER A 98 14.12 3.77 -7.12
N GLY A 99 13.59 3.44 -5.95
CA GLY A 99 14.09 2.37 -5.07
C GLY A 99 13.21 1.13 -5.05
N ARG A 100 13.70 0.12 -4.36
CA ARG A 100 12.98 -1.14 -4.16
C ARG A 100 11.89 -0.99 -3.11
N MET A 101 10.88 -1.86 -3.19
CA MET A 101 9.82 -1.98 -2.19
C MET A 101 9.05 -0.67 -1.92
N GLY A 102 8.86 0.15 -2.95
CA GLY A 102 8.17 1.44 -2.83
C GLY A 102 8.99 2.52 -2.14
N ALA A 103 10.30 2.34 -2.04
CA ALA A 103 11.22 3.31 -1.43
C ALA A 103 11.85 4.25 -2.48
N GLY A 104 12.55 5.26 -1.98
CA GLY A 104 13.21 6.26 -2.83
C GLY A 104 12.25 7.34 -3.30
N GLU A 105 12.61 7.97 -4.42
CA GLU A 105 11.84 9.09 -4.97
C GLU A 105 10.77 8.60 -5.94
N PRO A 106 9.56 9.18 -5.92
CA PRO A 106 8.60 8.98 -7.01
C PRO A 106 9.19 9.53 -8.31
N VAL A 107 9.23 8.72 -9.36
CA VAL A 107 9.78 9.11 -10.67
C VAL A 107 8.70 9.26 -11.73
N ASP A 108 7.54 8.64 -11.53
CA ASP A 108 6.35 8.80 -12.37
C ASP A 108 5.10 8.43 -11.57
N SER A 109 3.95 8.94 -11.97
CA SER A 109 2.67 8.59 -11.36
C SER A 109 1.52 8.77 -12.32
N SER A 110 0.45 8.02 -12.11
CA SER A 110 -0.81 8.14 -12.84
C SER A 110 -2.00 7.94 -11.91
N THR A 111 -3.03 8.77 -12.11
CA THR A 111 -4.35 8.62 -11.45
C THR A 111 -5.44 8.28 -12.46
N ARG A 112 -5.04 7.91 -13.69
CA ARG A 112 -5.97 7.54 -14.74
C ARG A 112 -6.59 6.18 -14.45
N THR A 113 -7.91 6.13 -14.24
CA THR A 113 -8.64 4.88 -14.07
C THR A 113 -8.62 4.07 -15.36
N GLY A 114 -8.12 2.83 -15.24
CA GLY A 114 -8.10 1.89 -16.34
C GLY A 114 -9.46 1.25 -16.63
N ARG A 115 -9.51 0.48 -17.69
CA ARG A 115 -10.70 -0.31 -18.04
C ARG A 115 -10.80 -1.54 -17.14
N TRP A 116 -12.02 -2.05 -16.97
CA TRP A 116 -12.23 -3.36 -16.37
C TRP A 116 -11.66 -4.46 -17.26
N GLU A 117 -10.87 -5.32 -16.65
CA GLU A 117 -10.26 -6.49 -17.30
C GLU A 117 -10.66 -7.76 -16.55
N SER A 118 -10.97 -8.81 -17.29
CA SER A 118 -11.30 -10.10 -16.70
C SER A 118 -10.09 -10.73 -16.03
N ILE A 119 -10.30 -11.37 -14.88
CA ILE A 119 -9.26 -12.13 -14.20
C ILE A 119 -8.96 -13.39 -15.01
N VAL A 120 -7.71 -13.56 -15.39
CA VAL A 120 -7.22 -14.73 -16.11
C VAL A 120 -6.71 -15.76 -15.10
N ALA A 121 -7.22 -16.98 -15.18
CA ALA A 121 -6.78 -18.07 -14.31
C ALA A 121 -5.28 -18.36 -14.51
N GLY A 122 -4.56 -18.48 -13.38
CA GLY A 122 -3.11 -18.70 -13.37
C GLY A 122 -2.25 -17.45 -13.56
N ALA A 123 -2.85 -16.29 -13.85
CA ALA A 123 -2.13 -15.03 -13.93
C ALA A 123 -1.95 -14.39 -12.55
N ILE A 124 -1.01 -13.44 -12.44
CA ILE A 124 -0.74 -12.72 -11.20
C ILE A 124 -1.98 -11.99 -10.66
N ASP A 125 -2.84 -11.49 -11.55
CA ASP A 125 -4.05 -10.78 -11.15
C ASP A 125 -5.03 -11.68 -10.39
N GLU A 126 -5.05 -12.98 -10.63
CA GLU A 126 -5.84 -13.93 -9.83
C GLU A 126 -5.33 -14.01 -8.39
N LEU A 127 -4.01 -14.00 -8.19
CA LEU A 127 -3.43 -13.99 -6.84
C LEU A 127 -3.79 -12.71 -6.07
N TYR A 128 -3.73 -11.58 -6.72
CA TYR A 128 -4.19 -10.31 -6.14
C TYR A 128 -5.71 -10.30 -5.87
N TRP A 129 -6.50 -10.81 -6.81
CA TRP A 129 -7.94 -10.92 -6.66
C TRP A 129 -8.32 -11.80 -5.47
N ASN A 130 -7.66 -12.94 -5.31
CA ASN A 130 -7.84 -13.82 -4.16
C ASN A 130 -7.46 -13.13 -2.85
N ALA A 131 -6.35 -12.37 -2.83
CA ALA A 131 -5.93 -11.62 -1.66
C ALA A 131 -6.94 -10.53 -1.28
N ALA A 132 -7.50 -9.82 -2.23
CA ALA A 132 -8.47 -8.76 -2.01
C ALA A 132 -9.86 -9.31 -1.67
N CYS A 133 -10.36 -10.25 -2.44
CA CYS A 133 -11.74 -10.76 -2.34
C CYS A 133 -11.89 -11.88 -1.31
N GLY A 134 -10.83 -12.62 -1.02
CA GLY A 134 -10.82 -13.65 0.03
C GLY A 134 -10.67 -13.10 1.44
N ALA A 135 -10.33 -11.82 1.60
CA ALA A 135 -10.24 -11.17 2.90
C ALA A 135 -11.64 -10.96 3.51
N LYS A 136 -11.83 -11.47 4.70
CA LYS A 136 -13.07 -11.33 5.49
C LYS A 136 -12.85 -10.38 6.65
#